data_43eed9c57b2d7d80a957a05f21221fb1
#
_entry.id   43eed9c57b2d7d80a957a05f21221fb1
#
_cell.length_a   1.000
_cell.length_b   1.000
_cell.length_c   1.000
_cell.angle_alpha   90.00
_cell.angle_beta   90.00
_cell.angle_gamma   90.00
#
_symmetry.space_group_name_H-M   'P 1'
#
loop_
_entity.id
_entity.type
_entity.pdbx_description
1 polymer ?
#
loop_
_entity_poly.entity_id
_entity_poly.type
_entity_poly.pdbx_seq_one_letter_code
_entity_poly.pdbx_strand_id
1 'polypeptide(L)'
;DFAREVKKIYPSLPVVLLTSFSKEIYRQIDEQNCTAIDNIFCWHGNPELIIAIIKLMEDKLNAESDILEGGVQAILLVEDSVRFYSTYLPELYRIILVQNSEFLKDAYNEQQQISRKRARPKVLLATNYSEAIALYNRYKGNLLGVISDVGLIEKPDDKSSEEKADAGLEICKMIKEATPWMPV
;
A
#
# COMPACT_ATOMS: atom_id res chain seq x y z
N ASP A 1 16.36 -21.14 -3.33
CA ASP A 1 15.28 -20.23 -3.09
C ASP A 1 15.31 -19.09 -4.12
N PHE A 2 14.37 -19.11 -5.07
CA PHE A 2 14.37 -18.24 -6.25
C PHE A 2 14.39 -16.73 -5.88
N ALA A 3 13.58 -16.31 -4.90
CA ALA A 3 13.51 -14.91 -4.47
C ALA A 3 14.87 -14.39 -3.97
N ARG A 4 15.60 -15.20 -3.20
CA ARG A 4 16.93 -14.85 -2.71
C ARG A 4 17.94 -14.71 -3.84
N GLU A 5 17.90 -15.57 -4.85
CA GLU A 5 18.78 -15.44 -6.02
C GLU A 5 18.47 -14.18 -6.82
N VAL A 6 17.20 -13.83 -7.00
CA VAL A 6 16.81 -12.56 -7.64
C VAL A 6 17.37 -11.37 -6.85
N LYS A 7 17.19 -11.35 -5.52
CA LYS A 7 17.68 -10.26 -4.67
C LYS A 7 19.21 -10.13 -4.63
N LYS A 8 19.96 -11.22 -4.82
CA LYS A 8 21.42 -11.14 -4.94
C LYS A 8 21.86 -10.38 -6.20
N ILE A 9 21.14 -10.56 -7.31
CA ILE A 9 21.48 -9.93 -8.58
C ILE A 9 20.89 -8.52 -8.68
N TYR A 10 19.65 -8.35 -8.20
CA TYR A 10 18.88 -7.11 -8.25
C TYR A 10 18.28 -6.77 -6.87
N PRO A 11 19.08 -6.20 -5.96
CA PRO A 11 18.64 -5.95 -4.57
C PRO A 11 17.41 -5.05 -4.44
N SER A 12 17.27 -4.07 -5.34
CA SER A 12 16.16 -3.10 -5.35
C SER A 12 14.91 -3.56 -6.10
N LEU A 13 14.98 -4.70 -6.83
CA LEU A 13 13.82 -5.20 -7.57
C LEU A 13 12.78 -5.75 -6.59
N PRO A 14 11.52 -5.24 -6.61
CA PRO A 14 10.46 -5.79 -5.76
C PRO A 14 10.16 -7.24 -6.13
N VAL A 15 10.13 -8.12 -5.13
CA VAL A 15 9.72 -9.51 -5.27
C VAL A 15 8.40 -9.70 -4.56
N VAL A 16 7.38 -10.05 -5.33
CA VAL A 16 6.02 -10.25 -4.83
C VAL A 16 5.65 -11.72 -4.90
N LEU A 17 5.10 -12.25 -3.81
CA LEU A 17 4.51 -13.58 -3.77
C LEU A 17 3.01 -13.47 -4.03
N LEU A 18 2.53 -14.17 -5.05
CA LEU A 18 1.12 -14.33 -5.35
C LEU A 18 0.70 -15.77 -5.03
N THR A 19 -0.25 -15.94 -4.13
CA THR A 19 -0.73 -17.25 -3.67
C THR A 19 -2.24 -17.33 -3.68
N SER A 20 -2.80 -18.52 -3.96
CA SER A 20 -4.23 -18.80 -3.87
C SER A 20 -4.69 -19.16 -2.45
N PHE A 21 -4.00 -18.73 -1.50
CA PHE A 21 -4.15 -18.71 -0.04
C PHE A 21 -4.75 -19.92 0.69
N SER A 22 -3.99 -20.38 1.71
CA SER A 22 -4.51 -20.82 3.00
C SER A 22 -3.76 -20.12 4.14
N LYS A 23 -4.40 -19.86 5.28
CA LYS A 23 -3.75 -19.32 6.50
C LYS A 23 -2.49 -20.10 6.90
N GLU A 24 -2.47 -21.38 6.57
CA GLU A 24 -1.37 -22.32 6.84
C GLU A 24 -0.12 -22.00 6.00
N ILE A 25 -0.30 -21.67 4.72
CA ILE A 25 0.81 -21.28 3.85
C ILE A 25 1.43 -19.95 4.33
N TYR A 26 0.62 -19.01 4.76
CA TYR A 26 1.10 -17.73 5.31
C TYR A 26 1.98 -17.96 6.54
N ARG A 27 1.55 -18.77 7.48
CA ARG A 27 2.34 -19.14 8.68
C ARG A 27 3.65 -19.85 8.32
N GLN A 28 3.62 -20.79 7.36
CA GLN A 28 4.82 -21.50 6.91
C GLN A 28 5.81 -20.59 6.19
N ILE A 29 5.33 -19.60 5.43
CA ILE A 29 6.18 -18.60 4.75
C ILE A 29 6.89 -17.73 5.76
N ASP A 30 6.19 -17.30 6.81
CA ASP A 30 6.73 -16.46 7.89
C ASP A 30 7.78 -17.19 8.72
N GLU A 31 7.56 -18.47 9.00
CA GLU A 31 8.51 -19.33 9.73
C GLU A 31 9.80 -19.67 8.97
N GLN A 32 9.80 -19.57 7.64
CA GLN A 32 10.94 -19.93 6.78
C GLN A 32 11.82 -18.73 6.37
N ASN A 33 11.75 -17.57 7.06
CA ASN A 33 12.58 -16.39 6.75
C ASN A 33 12.45 -15.91 5.29
N CYS A 34 11.29 -15.52 4.86
CA CYS A 34 11.08 -14.92 3.54
C CYS A 34 11.54 -13.46 3.47
N THR A 35 12.72 -13.16 3.97
CA THR A 35 13.34 -11.81 3.93
C THR A 35 13.56 -11.29 2.51
N ALA A 36 13.41 -12.15 1.49
CA ALA A 36 13.58 -11.79 0.09
C ALA A 36 12.25 -11.45 -0.61
N ILE A 37 11.11 -11.56 0.09
CA ILE A 37 9.78 -11.23 -0.44
C ILE A 37 9.35 -9.89 0.15
N ASP A 38 9.08 -8.91 -0.71
CA ASP A 38 8.69 -7.57 -0.29
C ASP A 38 7.21 -7.46 0.06
N ASN A 39 6.36 -8.20 -0.65
CA ASN A 39 4.91 -8.22 -0.39
C ASN A 39 4.29 -9.57 -0.79
N ILE A 40 3.20 -9.93 -0.12
CA ILE A 40 2.42 -11.13 -0.40
C ILE A 40 1.01 -10.71 -0.79
N PHE A 41 0.42 -11.36 -1.81
CA PHE A 41 -0.95 -11.11 -2.23
C PHE A 41 -1.73 -12.41 -2.39
N CYS A 42 -3.05 -12.32 -2.15
CA CYS A 42 -3.97 -13.43 -2.28
C CYS A 42 -4.70 -13.37 -3.63
N TRP A 43 -4.52 -14.41 -4.46
CA TRP A 43 -5.18 -14.55 -5.74
C TRP A 43 -6.58 -15.13 -5.59
N HIS A 44 -7.59 -14.32 -5.89
CA HIS A 44 -9.02 -14.71 -5.88
C HIS A 44 -9.64 -14.77 -7.28
N GLY A 45 -8.82 -14.90 -8.33
CA GLY A 45 -9.32 -14.94 -9.72
C GLY A 45 -9.59 -13.58 -10.34
N ASN A 46 -9.27 -12.47 -9.67
CA ASN A 46 -9.42 -11.12 -10.20
C ASN A 46 -8.15 -10.66 -10.93
N PRO A 47 -8.14 -10.54 -12.28
CA PRO A 47 -6.95 -10.11 -13.02
C PRO A 47 -6.53 -8.66 -12.73
N GLU A 48 -7.45 -7.80 -12.27
CA GLU A 48 -7.13 -6.41 -11.90
C GLU A 48 -6.16 -6.33 -10.71
N LEU A 49 -6.05 -7.41 -9.91
CA LEU A 49 -5.06 -7.51 -8.84
C LEU A 49 -3.63 -7.37 -9.37
N ILE A 50 -3.32 -7.91 -10.54
CA ILE A 50 -1.99 -7.77 -11.15
C ILE A 50 -1.66 -6.30 -11.42
N ILE A 51 -2.63 -5.56 -11.96
CA ILE A 51 -2.47 -4.12 -12.21
C ILE A 51 -2.29 -3.37 -10.89
N ALA A 52 -3.09 -3.70 -9.88
CA ALA A 52 -2.98 -3.10 -8.55
C ALA A 52 -1.61 -3.35 -7.89
N ILE A 53 -1.07 -4.58 -8.00
CA ILE A 53 0.27 -4.93 -7.51
C ILE A 53 1.34 -4.07 -8.21
N ILE A 54 1.32 -4.01 -9.54
CA ILE A 54 2.28 -3.21 -10.31
C ILE A 54 2.21 -1.74 -9.88
N LYS A 55 1.00 -1.19 -9.75
CA LYS A 55 0.80 0.21 -9.36
C LYS A 55 1.21 0.48 -7.91
N LEU A 56 0.96 -0.45 -7.00
CA LEU A 56 1.41 -0.33 -5.61
C LEU A 56 2.95 -0.33 -5.51
N MET A 57 3.62 -1.20 -6.26
CA MET A 57 5.09 -1.22 -6.30
C MET A 57 5.64 0.06 -6.92
N GLU A 58 5.04 0.54 -8.01
CA GLU A 58 5.37 1.83 -8.62
C GLU A 58 5.21 2.99 -7.61
N ASP A 59 4.09 3.02 -6.89
CA ASP A 59 3.82 4.05 -5.88
C ASP A 59 4.82 4.00 -4.73
N LYS A 60 5.14 2.81 -4.24
CA LYS A 60 6.13 2.60 -3.16
C LYS A 60 7.53 3.08 -3.58
N LEU A 61 7.97 2.75 -4.80
CA LEU A 61 9.29 3.12 -5.31
C LEU A 61 9.42 4.62 -5.56
N ASN A 62 8.35 5.28 -5.97
CA ASN A 62 8.34 6.70 -6.33
C ASN A 62 7.73 7.61 -5.24
N ALA A 63 7.31 7.06 -4.09
CA ALA A 63 6.61 7.82 -3.05
C ALA A 63 7.37 9.07 -2.61
N GLU A 64 8.69 8.96 -2.44
CA GLU A 64 9.50 10.06 -1.96
C GLU A 64 9.58 11.19 -2.98
N SER A 65 9.93 10.88 -4.22
CA SER A 65 10.03 11.88 -5.29
C SER A 65 8.68 12.46 -5.70
N ASP A 66 7.66 11.59 -5.83
CA ASP A 66 6.35 12.05 -6.31
C ASP A 66 5.58 12.82 -5.23
N ILE A 67 5.59 12.36 -3.97
CA ILE A 67 4.81 12.97 -2.89
C ILE A 67 5.55 14.16 -2.28
N LEU A 68 6.80 13.98 -1.85
CA LEU A 68 7.51 15.03 -1.11
C LEU A 68 8.09 16.11 -2.03
N GLU A 69 8.64 15.73 -3.18
CA GLU A 69 9.24 16.67 -4.13
C GLU A 69 8.20 17.16 -5.14
N GLY A 70 7.37 16.25 -5.66
CA GLY A 70 6.36 16.55 -6.68
C GLY A 70 5.04 17.09 -6.13
N GLY A 71 4.80 17.05 -4.81
CA GLY A 71 3.56 17.50 -4.19
C GLY A 71 2.34 16.65 -4.55
N VAL A 72 2.54 15.42 -5.03
CA VAL A 72 1.45 14.51 -5.39
C VAL A 72 0.75 14.04 -4.13
N GLN A 73 -0.57 13.97 -4.18
CA GLN A 73 -1.38 13.51 -3.07
C GLN A 73 -1.33 11.99 -2.91
N ALA A 74 -1.60 11.50 -1.69
CA ALA A 74 -1.59 10.08 -1.39
C ALA A 74 -2.80 9.67 -0.54
N ILE A 75 -3.16 8.39 -0.61
CA ILE A 75 -4.13 7.72 0.25
C ILE A 75 -3.35 6.69 1.06
N LEU A 76 -3.49 6.72 2.39
CA LEU A 76 -2.92 5.71 3.27
C LEU A 76 -3.97 4.62 3.51
N LEU A 77 -3.66 3.39 3.09
CA LEU A 77 -4.45 2.19 3.37
C LEU A 77 -3.73 1.39 4.46
N VAL A 78 -4.42 1.16 5.58
CA VAL A 78 -3.90 0.40 6.72
C VAL A 78 -4.72 -0.87 6.88
N GLU A 79 -4.11 -2.00 6.55
CA GLU A 79 -4.77 -3.31 6.54
C GLU A 79 -3.70 -4.41 6.66
N ASP A 80 -3.75 -5.21 7.68
CA ASP A 80 -2.78 -6.29 7.93
C ASP A 80 -3.17 -7.63 7.29
N SER A 81 -4.45 -7.79 6.94
CA SER A 81 -4.94 -9.00 6.28
C SER A 81 -4.62 -9.01 4.79
N VAL A 82 -3.74 -9.94 4.40
CA VAL A 82 -3.39 -10.20 2.98
C VAL A 82 -4.64 -10.37 2.11
N ARG A 83 -5.66 -11.03 2.64
CA ARG A 83 -6.91 -11.29 1.93
C ARG A 83 -7.66 -10.00 1.65
N PHE A 84 -7.77 -9.12 2.64
CA PHE A 84 -8.56 -7.90 2.52
C PHE A 84 -7.87 -6.86 1.66
N TYR A 85 -6.58 -6.55 1.89
CA TYR A 85 -5.94 -5.58 1.02
C TYR A 85 -5.80 -6.09 -0.44
N SER A 86 -5.67 -7.41 -0.66
CA SER A 86 -5.69 -7.98 -2.02
C SER A 86 -7.06 -7.80 -2.71
N THR A 87 -8.13 -7.63 -1.93
CA THR A 87 -9.48 -7.35 -2.44
C THR A 87 -9.73 -5.86 -2.65
N TYR A 88 -9.24 -5.01 -1.74
CA TYR A 88 -9.49 -3.56 -1.78
C TYR A 88 -8.63 -2.84 -2.82
N LEU A 89 -7.37 -3.21 -2.97
CA LEU A 89 -6.44 -2.54 -3.87
C LEU A 89 -6.89 -2.50 -5.34
N PRO A 90 -7.40 -3.59 -5.95
CA PRO A 90 -7.93 -3.53 -7.31
C PRO A 90 -9.02 -2.48 -7.49
N GLU A 91 -10.00 -2.43 -6.59
CA GLU A 91 -11.09 -1.46 -6.65
C GLU A 91 -10.59 -0.02 -6.44
N LEU A 92 -9.70 0.19 -5.47
CA LEU A 92 -9.11 1.50 -5.20
C LEU A 92 -8.34 2.02 -6.43
N TYR A 93 -7.48 1.19 -7.01
CA TYR A 93 -6.75 1.58 -8.22
C TYR A 93 -7.66 1.75 -9.43
N ARG A 94 -8.70 0.92 -9.58
CA ARG A 94 -9.69 1.09 -10.64
C ARG A 94 -10.34 2.49 -10.59
N ILE A 95 -10.78 2.91 -9.41
CA ILE A 95 -11.39 4.23 -9.20
C ILE A 95 -10.38 5.34 -9.52
N ILE A 96 -9.17 5.26 -8.96
CA ILE A 96 -8.11 6.25 -9.19
C ILE A 96 -7.77 6.37 -10.68
N LEU A 97 -7.61 5.25 -11.38
CA LEU A 97 -7.23 5.23 -12.79
C LEU A 97 -8.35 5.73 -13.70
N VAL A 98 -9.61 5.39 -13.41
CA VAL A 98 -10.76 5.89 -14.16
C VAL A 98 -10.86 7.42 -14.00
N GLN A 99 -10.82 7.94 -12.79
CA GLN A 99 -10.83 9.39 -12.55
C GLN A 99 -9.66 10.09 -13.24
N ASN A 100 -8.45 9.53 -13.11
CA ASN A 100 -7.30 10.11 -13.79
C ASN A 100 -7.42 10.11 -15.31
N SER A 101 -8.04 9.09 -15.90
CA SER A 101 -8.27 9.01 -17.34
C SER A 101 -9.21 10.10 -17.86
N GLU A 102 -10.20 10.50 -17.06
CA GLU A 102 -11.09 11.61 -17.40
C GLU A 102 -10.34 12.95 -17.43
N PHE A 103 -9.48 13.20 -16.45
CA PHE A 103 -8.62 14.39 -16.43
C PHE A 103 -7.62 14.43 -17.59
N LEU A 104 -7.22 13.26 -18.15
CA LEU A 104 -6.32 13.19 -19.29
C LEU A 104 -6.97 13.65 -20.60
N LYS A 105 -8.29 13.51 -20.74
CA LYS A 105 -9.02 13.93 -21.95
C LYS A 105 -8.93 15.44 -22.17
N ASP A 106 -8.76 16.22 -21.11
CA ASP A 106 -8.64 17.69 -21.15
C ASP A 106 -7.20 18.17 -21.32
N ALA A 107 -6.24 17.28 -21.58
CA ALA A 107 -4.85 17.67 -21.76
C ALA A 107 -4.60 18.12 -23.20
N TYR A 108 -4.07 19.35 -23.35
CA TYR A 108 -3.83 19.99 -24.66
C TYR A 108 -2.58 19.48 -25.40
N ASN A 109 -1.64 18.80 -24.70
CA ASN A 109 -0.40 18.30 -25.28
C ASN A 109 0.14 17.06 -24.52
N GLU A 110 1.11 16.36 -25.15
CA GLU A 110 1.73 15.16 -24.59
C GLU A 110 2.44 15.40 -23.23
N GLN A 111 3.06 16.56 -23.08
CA GLN A 111 3.77 16.93 -21.87
C GLN A 111 2.81 17.07 -20.68
N GLN A 112 1.64 17.67 -20.90
CA GLN A 112 0.56 17.73 -19.91
C GLN A 112 -0.02 16.36 -19.60
N GLN A 113 -0.14 15.49 -20.60
CA GLN A 113 -0.59 14.11 -20.37
C GLN A 113 0.38 13.34 -19.48
N ILE A 114 1.68 13.44 -19.71
CA ILE A 114 2.71 12.80 -18.89
C ILE A 114 2.66 13.33 -17.45
N SER A 115 2.61 14.65 -17.28
CA SER A 115 2.52 15.29 -15.96
C SER A 115 1.26 14.86 -15.20
N ARG A 116 0.10 14.85 -15.86
CA ARG A 116 -1.17 14.41 -15.25
C ARG A 116 -1.19 12.93 -14.91
N LYS A 117 -0.54 12.06 -15.72
CA LYS A 117 -0.40 10.63 -15.39
C LYS A 117 0.41 10.44 -14.09
N ARG A 118 1.44 11.24 -13.86
CA ARG A 118 2.25 11.19 -12.63
C ARG A 118 1.52 11.81 -11.43
N ALA A 119 0.65 12.78 -11.65
CA ALA A 119 -0.09 13.51 -10.62
C ALA A 119 -1.28 12.73 -10.03
N ARG A 120 -1.55 11.49 -10.47
CA ARG A 120 -2.58 10.65 -9.83
C ARG A 120 -2.26 10.41 -8.36
N PRO A 121 -3.25 10.35 -7.48
CA PRO A 121 -3.03 9.99 -6.10
C PRO A 121 -2.27 8.66 -5.96
N LYS A 122 -1.28 8.62 -5.06
CA LYS A 122 -0.53 7.43 -4.73
C LYS A 122 -1.25 6.63 -3.66
N VAL A 123 -1.08 5.32 -3.66
CA VAL A 123 -1.57 4.47 -2.58
C VAL A 123 -0.38 3.99 -1.75
N LEU A 124 -0.42 4.28 -0.46
CA LEU A 124 0.55 3.82 0.52
C LEU A 124 -0.13 2.72 1.35
N LEU A 125 0.38 1.50 1.28
CA LEU A 125 -0.11 0.37 2.07
C LEU A 125 0.75 0.22 3.31
N ALA A 126 0.12 0.21 4.48
CA ALA A 126 0.70 -0.20 5.75
C ALA A 126 0.06 -1.51 6.21
N THR A 127 0.86 -2.49 6.59
CA THR A 127 0.41 -3.80 7.02
C THR A 127 0.49 -4.03 8.53
N ASN A 128 0.86 -3.00 9.27
CA ASN A 128 0.91 -3.01 10.73
C ASN A 128 0.85 -1.58 11.28
N TYR A 129 0.59 -1.48 12.59
CA TYR A 129 0.46 -0.21 13.29
C TYR A 129 1.71 0.68 13.18
N SER A 130 2.89 0.12 13.40
CA SER A 130 4.16 0.88 13.36
C SER A 130 4.43 1.47 11.98
N GLU A 131 4.16 0.70 10.92
CA GLU A 131 4.30 1.16 9.53
C GLU A 131 3.28 2.27 9.21
N ALA A 132 2.02 2.11 9.66
CA ALA A 132 0.99 3.11 9.47
C ALA A 132 1.38 4.46 10.07
N ILE A 133 1.88 4.46 11.32
CA ILE A 133 2.34 5.68 12.00
C ILE A 133 3.55 6.29 11.29
N ALA A 134 4.50 5.49 10.83
CA ALA A 134 5.68 5.97 10.11
C ALA A 134 5.28 6.65 8.78
N LEU A 135 4.42 6.00 7.99
CA LEU A 135 3.93 6.55 6.71
C LEU A 135 3.08 7.81 6.94
N TYR A 136 2.19 7.80 7.92
CA TYR A 136 1.41 8.99 8.27
C TYR A 136 2.31 10.17 8.61
N ASN A 137 3.25 9.99 9.54
CA ASN A 137 4.13 11.08 9.96
C ASN A 137 4.98 11.62 8.81
N ARG A 138 5.42 10.76 7.90
CA ARG A 138 6.23 11.14 6.75
C ARG A 138 5.44 11.93 5.71
N TYR A 139 4.19 11.53 5.42
CA TYR A 139 3.43 12.05 4.29
C TYR A 139 2.18 12.86 4.65
N LYS A 140 1.91 13.12 5.95
CA LYS A 140 0.69 13.79 6.44
C LYS A 140 0.33 15.10 5.74
N GLY A 141 1.32 15.85 5.23
CA GLY A 141 1.09 17.09 4.49
C GLY A 141 0.46 16.90 3.11
N ASN A 142 0.54 15.69 2.57
CA ASN A 142 0.07 15.36 1.22
C ASN A 142 -1.00 14.24 1.22
N LEU A 143 -1.49 13.82 2.40
CA LEU A 143 -2.54 12.80 2.46
C LEU A 143 -3.92 13.40 2.12
N LEU A 144 -4.64 12.70 1.23
CA LEU A 144 -6.07 12.94 0.94
C LEU A 144 -6.95 12.35 2.03
N GLY A 145 -6.55 11.22 2.58
CA GLY A 145 -7.29 10.50 3.60
C GLY A 145 -6.59 9.22 4.01
N VAL A 146 -7.14 8.60 5.05
CA VAL A 146 -6.68 7.34 5.60
C VAL A 146 -7.85 6.35 5.60
N ILE A 147 -7.61 5.13 5.13
CA ILE A 147 -8.54 4.01 5.22
C ILE A 147 -7.88 3.00 6.14
N SER A 148 -8.49 2.72 7.29
CA SER A 148 -7.89 1.84 8.31
C SER A 148 -8.84 0.73 8.70
N ASP A 149 -8.32 -0.49 8.79
CA ASP A 149 -8.98 -1.53 9.57
C ASP A 149 -8.96 -1.17 11.05
N VAL A 150 -9.86 -1.76 11.84
CA VAL A 150 -10.01 -1.51 13.28
C VAL A 150 -8.97 -2.29 14.08
N GLY A 151 -8.80 -3.58 13.77
CA GLY A 151 -7.82 -4.45 14.40
C GLY A 151 -6.52 -4.50 13.61
N LEU A 152 -5.38 -4.32 14.25
CA LEU A 152 -4.07 -4.34 13.58
C LEU A 152 -3.03 -5.04 14.46
N ILE A 153 -2.10 -5.75 13.82
CA ILE A 153 -0.89 -6.21 14.49
C ILE A 153 0.05 -5.03 14.76
N GLU A 154 0.75 -5.05 15.89
CA GLU A 154 1.64 -3.94 16.27
C GLU A 154 2.92 -3.92 15.44
N LYS A 155 3.55 -5.09 15.27
CA LYS A 155 4.78 -5.29 14.47
C LYS A 155 4.75 -6.61 13.74
N PRO A 156 5.37 -6.71 12.55
CA PRO A 156 5.38 -7.94 11.75
C PRO A 156 6.15 -9.10 12.41
N ASP A 157 7.15 -8.81 13.23
CA ASP A 157 8.03 -9.83 13.84
C ASP A 157 7.59 -10.28 15.26
N ASP A 158 6.54 -9.70 15.80
CA ASP A 158 6.09 -10.02 17.16
C ASP A 158 5.14 -11.22 17.12
N LYS A 159 5.71 -12.44 17.26
CA LYS A 159 4.96 -13.70 17.34
C LYS A 159 4.01 -13.79 18.55
N SER A 160 4.15 -12.87 19.50
CA SER A 160 3.32 -12.72 20.68
C SER A 160 2.33 -11.57 20.59
N SER A 161 2.38 -10.75 19.52
CA SER A 161 1.45 -9.65 19.37
C SER A 161 0.07 -10.20 19.07
N GLU A 162 -0.73 -10.25 20.11
CA GLU A 162 -2.18 -10.31 19.99
C GLU A 162 -2.60 -9.13 19.12
N GLU A 163 -3.47 -9.40 18.16
CA GLU A 163 -4.13 -8.38 17.36
C GLU A 163 -4.72 -7.34 18.34
N LYS A 164 -4.23 -6.09 18.24
CA LYS A 164 -4.74 -5.01 19.08
C LYS A 164 -6.07 -4.56 18.49
N ALA A 165 -7.16 -4.99 19.10
CA ALA A 165 -8.52 -4.82 18.60
C ALA A 165 -8.91 -3.36 18.30
N ASP A 166 -8.25 -2.39 18.94
CA ASP A 166 -8.57 -0.95 18.83
C ASP A 166 -7.46 -0.13 18.16
N ALA A 167 -6.44 -0.76 17.56
CA ALA A 167 -5.28 -0.06 17.02
C ALA A 167 -5.64 0.94 15.91
N GLY A 168 -6.56 0.56 15.02
CA GLY A 168 -7.08 1.46 13.99
C GLY A 168 -7.84 2.65 14.56
N LEU A 169 -8.61 2.45 15.65
CA LEU A 169 -9.30 3.54 16.34
C LEU A 169 -8.30 4.51 17.02
N GLU A 170 -7.20 4.02 17.54
CA GLU A 170 -6.12 4.85 18.11
C GLU A 170 -5.47 5.70 17.00
N ILE A 171 -5.18 5.10 15.84
CA ILE A 171 -4.70 5.83 14.66
C ILE A 171 -5.69 6.94 14.28
N CYS A 172 -6.99 6.60 14.18
CA CYS A 172 -8.03 7.57 13.84
C CYS A 172 -8.10 8.73 14.84
N LYS A 173 -8.04 8.46 16.15
CA LYS A 173 -8.03 9.49 17.19
C LYS A 173 -6.81 10.40 17.06
N MET A 174 -5.61 9.83 16.95
CA MET A 174 -4.37 10.58 16.80
C MET A 174 -4.42 11.49 15.57
N ILE A 175 -4.90 10.98 14.43
CA ILE A 175 -5.03 11.76 13.19
C ILE A 175 -6.03 12.89 13.37
N LYS A 176 -7.20 12.62 13.96
CA LYS A 176 -8.26 13.62 14.18
C LYS A 176 -7.86 14.70 15.17
N GLU A 177 -7.06 14.37 16.18
CA GLU A 177 -6.50 15.37 17.11
C GLU A 177 -5.49 16.28 16.42
N ALA A 178 -4.62 15.72 15.57
CA ALA A 178 -3.62 16.49 14.81
C ALA A 178 -4.22 17.24 13.62
N THR A 179 -5.21 16.65 12.95
CA THR A 179 -5.77 17.13 11.69
C THR A 179 -7.28 16.82 11.64
N PRO A 180 -8.14 17.62 12.30
CA PRO A 180 -9.57 17.33 12.46
C PRO A 180 -10.35 17.16 11.14
N TRP A 181 -9.90 17.81 10.08
CA TRP A 181 -10.53 17.78 8.76
C TRP A 181 -10.09 16.60 7.88
N MET A 182 -9.04 15.84 8.26
CA MET A 182 -8.58 14.68 7.49
C MET A 182 -9.65 13.59 7.45
N PRO A 183 -10.07 13.10 6.27
CA PRO A 183 -10.93 11.91 6.18
C PRO A 183 -10.22 10.67 6.74
N VAL A 184 -10.88 9.97 7.66
CA VAL A 184 -10.43 8.69 8.22
C VAL A 184 -11.62 7.77 8.34
#